data_aaa932ffa02e50597796419520f00de7
#
_entry.id   aaa932ffa02e50597796419520f00de7
#
_cell.length_a   1.000
_cell.length_b   1.000
_cell.length_c   1.000
_cell.angle_alpha   90.00
_cell.angle_beta   90.00
_cell.angle_gamma   90.00
#
_symmetry.space_group_name_H-M   'P 1'
#
loop_
_entity.id
_entity.type
_entity.pdbx_description
1 polymer ?
#
loop_
_entity_poly.entity_id
_entity_poly.type
_entity_poly.pdbx_seq_one_letter_code
_entity_poly.pdbx_strand_id
1 'polypeptide(L)'
;IKRTAFKITRVGQLVAQEASRRLGVPFGIIDLSLAPTPAQGDSVGEVLEKIGLAQVGAPGTTAALAMLNDQVKKGGIMASSYVGGLSGAFIPVSEDKNMIDAAANGCLTIEKLEAMTCVCSVGLDMIAIPGDTTAATISGIIADEAAIGMVNQKTTAVRVIPVEGKS
;
A
#
# COMPACT_ATOMS: atom_id res chain seq x y z
N ILE A 1 8.65 12.97 -5.76
CA ILE A 1 7.49 12.07 -5.74
C ILE A 1 6.41 12.62 -6.67
N LYS A 2 5.73 13.73 -6.35
CA LYS A 2 4.62 14.32 -7.12
C LYS A 2 4.93 14.48 -8.61
N ARG A 3 6.10 15.05 -8.95
CA ARG A 3 6.53 15.25 -10.34
C ARG A 3 6.75 13.93 -11.08
N THR A 4 7.23 12.92 -10.39
CA THR A 4 7.41 11.57 -10.96
C THR A 4 6.06 10.91 -11.20
N ALA A 5 5.15 10.94 -10.22
CA ALA A 5 3.79 10.43 -10.36
C ALA A 5 3.05 11.11 -11.53
N PHE A 6 3.17 12.44 -11.66
CA PHE A 6 2.63 13.17 -12.80
C PHE A 6 3.15 12.63 -14.14
N LYS A 7 4.46 12.47 -14.27
CA LYS A 7 5.09 12.01 -15.53
C LYS A 7 4.65 10.60 -15.89
N ILE A 8 4.69 9.67 -14.92
CA ILE A 8 4.29 8.27 -15.15
C ILE A 8 2.82 8.19 -15.55
N THR A 9 1.94 8.89 -14.85
CA THR A 9 0.50 8.94 -15.17
C THR A 9 0.26 9.48 -16.57
N ARG A 10 0.96 10.55 -16.94
CA ARG A 10 0.79 11.15 -18.29
C ARG A 10 1.25 10.23 -19.40
N VAL A 11 2.38 9.57 -19.22
CA VAL A 11 2.88 8.55 -20.17
C VAL A 11 1.92 7.37 -20.26
N GLY A 12 1.46 6.86 -19.13
CA GLY A 12 0.49 5.78 -19.08
C GLY A 12 -0.79 6.10 -19.84
N GLN A 13 -1.34 7.30 -19.67
CA GLN A 13 -2.52 7.75 -20.41
C GLN A 13 -2.28 7.77 -21.93
N LEU A 14 -1.17 8.34 -22.37
CA LEU A 14 -0.84 8.42 -23.79
C LEU A 14 -0.70 7.04 -24.43
N VAL A 15 -0.01 6.13 -23.75
CA VAL A 15 0.15 4.75 -24.22
C VAL A 15 -1.20 4.01 -24.24
N ALA A 16 -2.01 4.14 -23.19
CA ALA A 16 -3.31 3.49 -23.10
C ALA A 16 -4.28 3.99 -24.17
N GLN A 17 -4.29 5.29 -24.45
CA GLN A 17 -5.12 5.86 -25.52
C GLN A 17 -4.70 5.35 -26.91
N GLU A 18 -3.41 5.26 -27.18
CA GLU A 18 -2.91 4.70 -28.43
C GLU A 18 -3.20 3.20 -28.57
N ALA A 19 -3.04 2.43 -27.49
CA ALA A 19 -3.43 1.03 -27.46
C ALA A 19 -4.94 0.85 -27.71
N SER A 20 -5.78 1.65 -27.07
CA SER A 20 -7.23 1.67 -27.28
C SER A 20 -7.58 1.90 -28.75
N ARG A 21 -6.95 2.88 -29.36
CA ARG A 21 -7.14 3.19 -30.78
C ARG A 21 -6.74 2.04 -31.71
N ARG A 22 -5.63 1.36 -31.43
CA ARG A 22 -5.13 0.24 -32.26
C ARG A 22 -5.96 -1.02 -32.09
N LEU A 23 -6.41 -1.29 -30.86
CA LEU A 23 -7.06 -2.56 -30.53
C LEU A 23 -8.60 -2.47 -30.64
N GLY A 24 -9.15 -1.28 -30.78
CA GLY A 24 -10.61 -1.08 -30.78
C GLY A 24 -11.26 -1.36 -29.40
N VAL A 25 -10.49 -1.31 -28.31
CA VAL A 25 -10.96 -1.55 -26.93
C VAL A 25 -11.04 -0.22 -26.18
N PRO A 26 -12.14 0.11 -25.52
CA PRO A 26 -12.26 1.37 -24.79
C PRO A 26 -11.19 1.52 -23.71
N PHE A 27 -10.59 2.70 -23.62
CA PHE A 27 -9.71 3.07 -22.52
C PHE A 27 -10.57 3.44 -21.29
N GLY A 28 -10.22 2.92 -20.13
CA GLY A 28 -10.88 3.22 -18.86
C GLY A 28 -10.11 4.26 -18.05
N ILE A 29 -9.50 3.80 -16.96
CA ILE A 29 -8.75 4.63 -16.02
C ILE A 29 -7.31 4.14 -15.88
N ILE A 30 -6.45 5.01 -15.34
CA ILE A 30 -5.10 4.66 -14.89
C ILE A 30 -5.15 4.47 -13.38
N ASP A 31 -4.76 3.30 -12.92
CA ASP A 31 -4.52 3.02 -11.51
C ASP A 31 -3.11 3.50 -11.12
N LEU A 32 -3.03 4.28 -10.06
CA LEU A 32 -1.79 4.84 -9.53
C LEU A 32 -1.27 4.09 -8.31
N SER A 33 -1.80 2.91 -8.04
CA SER A 33 -1.37 2.11 -6.90
C SER A 33 0.11 1.73 -7.02
N LEU A 34 0.83 1.93 -5.92
CA LEU A 34 2.19 1.44 -5.75
C LEU A 34 2.08 0.05 -5.11
N ALA A 35 2.00 -0.98 -5.94
CA ALA A 35 1.90 -2.37 -5.51
C ALA A 35 3.29 -3.02 -5.63
N PRO A 36 3.90 -3.46 -4.52
CA PRO A 36 5.22 -4.08 -4.53
C PRO A 36 5.16 -5.53 -4.99
N THR A 37 6.34 -6.08 -5.26
CA THR A 37 6.59 -7.52 -5.37
C THR A 37 7.73 -7.93 -4.43
N PRO A 38 7.93 -9.23 -4.16
CA PRO A 38 9.07 -9.68 -3.33
C PRO A 38 10.43 -9.48 -3.97
N ALA A 39 10.49 -9.01 -5.22
CA ALA A 39 11.73 -8.75 -5.92
C ALA A 39 12.50 -7.59 -5.31
N GLN A 40 13.83 -7.71 -5.29
CA GLN A 40 14.69 -6.63 -4.82
C GLN A 40 14.53 -5.38 -5.70
N GLY A 41 14.35 -4.23 -5.08
CA GLY A 41 14.16 -2.95 -5.77
C GLY A 41 12.70 -2.66 -6.16
N ASP A 42 11.77 -3.57 -5.84
CA ASP A 42 10.33 -3.39 -6.07
C ASP A 42 9.56 -3.40 -4.73
N SER A 43 9.90 -2.46 -3.87
CA SER A 43 9.40 -2.38 -2.49
C SER A 43 8.91 -0.98 -2.15
N VAL A 44 7.70 -0.88 -1.62
CA VAL A 44 7.18 0.37 -1.01
C VAL A 44 7.95 0.67 0.27
N GLY A 45 8.32 -0.35 1.05
CA GLY A 45 9.17 -0.20 2.23
C GLY A 45 10.50 0.48 1.88
N GLU A 46 11.16 0.06 0.80
CA GLU A 46 12.39 0.70 0.31
C GLU A 46 12.17 2.17 -0.07
N VAL A 47 11.06 2.49 -0.73
CA VAL A 47 10.71 3.89 -1.06
C VAL A 47 10.60 4.73 0.22
N LEU A 48 9.97 4.23 1.27
CA LEU A 48 9.84 4.92 2.56
C LEU A 48 11.20 5.11 3.22
N GLU A 49 12.09 4.12 3.17
CA GLU A 49 13.45 4.21 3.68
C GLU A 49 14.29 5.24 2.90
N LYS A 50 14.17 5.29 1.58
CA LYS A 50 14.82 6.32 0.76
C LYS A 50 14.30 7.75 1.02
N ILE A 51 13.11 7.89 1.57
CA ILE A 51 12.59 9.20 2.04
C ILE A 51 13.32 9.66 3.31
N GLY A 52 13.96 8.75 4.05
CA GLY A 52 14.77 9.08 5.21
C GLY A 52 14.49 8.28 6.48
N LEU A 53 13.69 7.22 6.39
CA LEU A 53 13.50 6.30 7.52
C LEU A 53 14.74 5.42 7.71
N ALA A 54 15.06 5.11 8.95
CA ALA A 54 16.10 4.12 9.26
C ALA A 54 15.71 2.71 8.77
N GLN A 55 14.45 2.37 8.96
CA GLN A 55 13.81 1.14 8.47
C GLN A 55 12.30 1.36 8.44
N VAL A 56 11.60 0.70 7.50
CA VAL A 56 10.13 0.67 7.52
C VAL A 56 9.64 0.02 8.83
N GLY A 57 8.61 0.59 9.44
CA GLY A 57 8.16 0.21 10.80
C GLY A 57 8.70 1.13 11.90
N ALA A 58 9.86 1.75 11.73
CA ALA A 58 10.41 2.71 12.67
C ALA A 58 9.53 3.97 12.83
N PRO A 59 9.70 4.75 13.91
CA PRO A 59 9.03 6.04 14.05
C PRO A 59 9.21 6.92 12.80
N GLY A 60 8.12 7.53 12.34
CA GLY A 60 8.09 8.30 11.09
C GLY A 60 7.49 7.57 9.89
N THR A 61 7.35 6.24 9.94
CA THR A 61 6.82 5.44 8.83
C THR A 61 5.41 5.89 8.40
N THR A 62 4.50 6.08 9.36
CA THR A 62 3.12 6.53 9.07
C THR A 62 3.11 7.92 8.41
N ALA A 63 3.95 8.84 8.89
CA ALA A 63 4.07 10.18 8.31
C ALA A 63 4.64 10.14 6.88
N ALA A 64 5.69 9.35 6.65
CA ALA A 64 6.29 9.17 5.33
C ALA A 64 5.28 8.55 4.34
N LEU A 65 4.52 7.56 4.79
CA LEU A 65 3.46 6.92 3.99
C LEU A 65 2.34 7.91 3.64
N ALA A 66 1.88 8.72 4.61
CA ALA A 66 0.88 9.77 4.36
C ALA A 66 1.37 10.76 3.31
N MET A 67 2.61 11.21 3.41
CA MET A 67 3.23 12.10 2.43
C MET A 67 3.34 11.44 1.06
N LEU A 68 3.77 10.19 0.99
CA LEU A 68 3.88 9.45 -0.27
C LEU A 68 2.52 9.37 -0.97
N ASN A 69 1.48 8.96 -0.26
CA ASN A 69 0.12 8.84 -0.79
C ASN A 69 -0.44 10.18 -1.28
N ASP A 70 -0.28 11.24 -0.49
CA ASP A 70 -0.72 12.58 -0.88
C ASP A 70 -0.05 13.05 -2.19
N GLN A 71 1.26 12.84 -2.30
CA GLN A 71 2.02 13.27 -3.47
C GLN A 71 1.71 12.43 -4.71
N VAL A 72 1.47 11.13 -4.57
CA VAL A 72 1.06 10.26 -5.68
C VAL A 72 -0.31 10.68 -6.20
N LYS A 73 -1.30 10.84 -5.31
CA LYS A 73 -2.66 11.29 -5.66
C LYS A 73 -2.64 12.65 -6.34
N LYS A 74 -1.95 13.63 -5.79
CA LYS A 74 -1.84 14.97 -6.37
C LYS A 74 -1.15 14.97 -7.74
N GLY A 75 -0.11 14.17 -7.91
CA GLY A 75 0.58 14.01 -9.19
C GLY A 75 -0.33 13.42 -10.25
N GLY A 76 -1.07 12.37 -9.91
CA GLY A 76 -2.00 11.69 -10.80
C GLY A 76 -3.16 12.58 -11.25
N ILE A 77 -3.86 13.20 -10.31
CA ILE A 77 -5.01 14.09 -10.60
C ILE A 77 -4.59 15.26 -11.49
N MET A 78 -3.38 15.80 -11.30
CA MET A 78 -2.87 16.86 -12.15
C MET A 78 -2.50 16.39 -13.56
N ALA A 79 -2.20 15.12 -13.75
CA ALA A 79 -1.74 14.56 -15.02
C ALA A 79 -2.90 14.11 -15.92
N SER A 80 -4.01 13.66 -15.36
CA SER A 80 -5.10 13.05 -16.10
C SER A 80 -6.42 13.14 -15.33
N SER A 81 -7.51 13.27 -16.08
CA SER A 81 -8.88 13.10 -15.57
C SER A 81 -9.32 11.63 -15.53
N TYR A 82 -8.51 10.73 -16.05
CA TYR A 82 -8.77 9.29 -16.14
C TYR A 82 -7.96 8.51 -15.11
N VAL A 83 -7.94 8.98 -13.87
CA VAL A 83 -7.29 8.28 -12.75
C VAL A 83 -8.31 7.73 -11.78
N GLY A 84 -8.03 6.57 -11.22
CA GLY A 84 -8.91 5.89 -10.29
C GLY A 84 -8.21 4.73 -9.61
N GLY A 85 -8.96 3.72 -9.23
CA GLY A 85 -8.45 2.58 -8.50
C GLY A 85 -8.08 2.93 -7.07
N LEU A 86 -7.09 2.27 -6.53
CA LEU A 86 -6.65 2.44 -5.15
C LEU A 86 -5.72 3.64 -4.93
N SER A 87 -5.11 4.16 -5.99
CA SER A 87 -4.37 5.43 -6.06
C SER A 87 -3.51 5.77 -4.82
N GLY A 88 -2.59 4.89 -4.44
CA GLY A 88 -1.69 5.12 -3.31
C GLY A 88 -0.82 3.91 -3.02
N ALA A 89 -0.05 3.96 -1.96
CA ALA A 89 0.77 2.84 -1.55
C ALA A 89 -0.10 1.70 -1.04
N PHE A 90 0.15 0.53 -1.57
CA PHE A 90 -0.34 -0.75 -1.12
C PHE A 90 0.66 -1.32 -0.12
N ILE A 91 0.18 -1.99 0.94
CA ILE A 91 1.05 -2.53 1.98
C ILE A 91 0.79 -4.03 2.16
N PRO A 92 0.98 -4.86 1.11
CA PRO A 92 0.92 -6.30 1.24
C PRO A 92 2.24 -6.79 1.82
N VAL A 93 2.30 -7.01 3.13
CA VAL A 93 3.55 -7.27 3.85
C VAL A 93 4.31 -8.46 3.27
N SER A 94 3.63 -9.56 2.94
CA SER A 94 4.27 -10.75 2.36
C SER A 94 4.73 -10.59 0.90
N GLU A 95 4.39 -9.49 0.26
CA GLU A 95 4.75 -9.17 -1.12
C GLU A 95 5.77 -8.02 -1.22
N ASP A 96 6.28 -7.53 -0.10
CA ASP A 96 7.24 -6.43 -0.05
C ASP A 96 8.50 -6.83 0.70
N LYS A 97 9.63 -6.89 0.00
CA LYS A 97 10.89 -7.39 0.57
C LYS A 97 11.33 -6.65 1.82
N ASN A 98 11.26 -5.33 1.84
CA ASN A 98 11.69 -4.55 3.00
C ASN A 98 10.70 -4.67 4.17
N MET A 99 9.41 -4.84 3.89
CA MET A 99 8.41 -5.09 4.94
C MET A 99 8.55 -6.50 5.53
N ILE A 100 8.84 -7.52 4.71
CA ILE A 100 9.15 -8.87 5.18
C ILE A 100 10.34 -8.82 6.15
N ASP A 101 11.42 -8.16 5.76
CA ASP A 101 12.62 -8.05 6.59
C ASP A 101 12.36 -7.28 7.89
N ALA A 102 11.58 -6.21 7.81
CA ALA A 102 11.20 -5.40 8.97
C ALA A 102 10.28 -6.18 9.95
N ALA A 103 9.37 -6.98 9.44
CA ALA A 103 8.54 -7.86 10.26
C ALA A 103 9.39 -8.95 10.91
N ALA A 104 10.30 -9.59 10.17
CA ALA A 104 11.18 -10.64 10.65
C ALA A 104 12.12 -10.18 11.80
N ASN A 105 12.54 -8.92 11.79
CA ASN A 105 13.40 -8.36 12.85
C ASN A 105 12.63 -7.60 13.94
N GLY A 106 11.28 -7.59 13.89
CA GLY A 106 10.42 -6.98 14.90
C GLY A 106 10.27 -5.47 14.81
N CYS A 107 10.80 -4.83 13.78
CA CYS A 107 10.60 -3.38 13.58
C CYS A 107 9.19 -3.03 13.08
N LEU A 108 8.60 -3.91 12.28
CA LEU A 108 7.24 -3.76 11.77
C LEU A 108 6.31 -4.72 12.51
N THR A 109 5.46 -4.20 13.37
CA THR A 109 4.47 -4.95 14.16
C THR A 109 3.06 -4.76 13.62
N ILE A 110 2.09 -5.56 14.10
CA ILE A 110 0.67 -5.42 13.74
C ILE A 110 0.15 -4.04 14.11
N GLU A 111 0.44 -3.55 15.31
CA GLU A 111 0.01 -2.23 15.76
C GLU A 111 0.58 -1.09 14.89
N LYS A 112 1.81 -1.28 14.40
CA LYS A 112 2.40 -0.34 13.45
C LYS A 112 1.69 -0.40 12.10
N LEU A 113 1.34 -1.57 11.63
CA LEU A 113 0.58 -1.76 10.40
C LEU A 113 -0.81 -1.14 10.51
N GLU A 114 -1.53 -1.35 11.62
CA GLU A 114 -2.82 -0.69 11.88
C GLU A 114 -2.69 0.84 11.84
N ALA A 115 -1.65 1.40 12.48
CA ALA A 115 -1.38 2.83 12.39
C ALA A 115 -1.10 3.29 10.95
N MET A 116 -0.43 2.48 10.14
CA MET A 116 -0.19 2.77 8.72
C MET A 116 -1.46 2.70 7.89
N THR A 117 -2.40 1.83 8.24
CA THR A 117 -3.68 1.70 7.53
C THR A 117 -4.54 2.96 7.65
N CYS A 118 -4.35 3.79 8.65
CA CYS A 118 -5.00 5.11 8.72
C CYS A 118 -4.71 5.98 7.50
N VAL A 119 -3.57 5.80 6.87
CA VAL A 119 -3.07 6.63 5.76
C VAL A 119 -2.76 5.86 4.48
N CYS A 120 -2.94 4.54 4.46
CA CYS A 120 -2.77 3.72 3.27
C CYS A 120 -4.03 3.69 2.40
N SER A 121 -3.98 2.97 1.29
CA SER A 121 -5.07 2.91 0.32
C SER A 121 -6.09 1.81 0.61
N VAL A 122 -5.73 0.76 1.36
CA VAL A 122 -6.55 -0.46 1.46
C VAL A 122 -6.80 -0.93 2.90
N GLY A 123 -5.78 -1.09 3.71
CA GLY A 123 -5.86 -1.74 5.03
C GLY A 123 -4.74 -2.75 5.22
N LEU A 124 -4.96 -3.72 6.10
CA LEU A 124 -4.05 -4.84 6.33
C LEU A 124 -4.14 -5.83 5.17
N ASP A 125 -3.00 -6.16 4.57
CA ASP A 125 -2.98 -7.07 3.43
C ASP A 125 -1.80 -8.03 3.48
N MET A 126 -2.06 -9.30 3.15
CA MET A 126 -1.04 -10.36 3.04
C MET A 126 -0.16 -10.47 4.28
N ILE A 127 -0.75 -10.44 5.48
CA ILE A 127 -0.02 -10.48 6.74
C ILE A 127 -0.01 -11.91 7.26
N ALA A 128 1.18 -12.50 7.32
CA ALA A 128 1.37 -13.79 7.97
C ALA A 128 1.29 -13.62 9.49
N ILE A 129 0.45 -14.41 10.13
CA ILE A 129 0.27 -14.45 11.57
C ILE A 129 0.50 -15.88 12.08
N PRO A 130 0.82 -16.10 13.39
CA PRO A 130 0.92 -17.44 13.95
C PRO A 130 -0.34 -18.27 13.69
N GLY A 131 -0.15 -19.56 13.38
CA GLY A 131 -1.26 -20.46 13.05
C GLY A 131 -2.20 -20.74 14.23
N ASP A 132 -1.74 -20.52 15.45
CA ASP A 132 -2.50 -20.65 16.70
C ASP A 132 -3.14 -19.32 17.16
N THR A 133 -3.06 -18.28 16.35
CA THR A 133 -3.70 -16.99 16.65
C THR A 133 -5.19 -17.18 16.92
N THR A 134 -5.63 -16.71 18.09
CA THR A 134 -7.00 -16.96 18.55
C THR A 134 -8.04 -16.19 17.71
N ALA A 135 -9.26 -16.73 17.64
CA ALA A 135 -10.37 -16.02 17.02
C ALA A 135 -10.63 -14.65 17.67
N ALA A 136 -10.40 -14.53 18.98
CA ALA A 136 -10.53 -13.26 19.70
C ALA A 136 -9.53 -12.21 19.21
N THR A 137 -8.27 -12.61 19.01
CA THR A 137 -7.23 -11.73 18.46
C THR A 137 -7.57 -11.28 17.02
N ILE A 138 -7.97 -12.21 16.17
CA ILE A 138 -8.36 -11.89 14.79
C ILE A 138 -9.58 -10.95 14.78
N SER A 139 -10.56 -11.18 15.66
CA SER A 139 -11.72 -10.29 15.81
C SER A 139 -11.33 -8.90 16.27
N GLY A 140 -10.32 -8.77 17.14
CA GLY A 140 -9.75 -7.49 17.55
C GLY A 140 -9.16 -6.73 16.38
N ILE A 141 -8.31 -7.36 15.59
CA ILE A 141 -7.70 -6.77 14.39
C ILE A 141 -8.79 -6.28 13.41
N ILE A 142 -9.83 -7.08 13.19
CA ILE A 142 -10.94 -6.69 12.32
C ILE A 142 -11.69 -5.48 12.90
N ALA A 143 -11.91 -5.44 14.21
CA ALA A 143 -12.60 -4.33 14.87
C ALA A 143 -11.79 -3.02 14.78
N ASP A 144 -10.47 -3.09 14.96
CA ASP A 144 -9.59 -1.94 14.84
C ASP A 144 -9.57 -1.38 13.41
N GLU A 145 -9.46 -2.25 12.41
CA GLU A 145 -9.54 -1.85 11.02
C GLU A 145 -10.90 -1.27 10.63
N ALA A 146 -11.98 -1.81 11.15
CA ALA A 146 -13.33 -1.26 10.95
C ALA A 146 -13.45 0.15 11.57
N ALA A 147 -12.91 0.35 12.78
CA ALA A 147 -12.89 1.66 13.44
C ALA A 147 -12.05 2.68 12.64
N ILE A 148 -10.87 2.26 12.16
CA ILE A 148 -10.00 3.09 11.32
C ILE A 148 -10.72 3.48 10.03
N GLY A 149 -11.38 2.54 9.38
CA GLY A 149 -12.15 2.78 8.17
C GLY A 149 -13.29 3.77 8.39
N MET A 150 -14.04 3.60 9.47
CA MET A 150 -15.15 4.46 9.83
C MET A 150 -14.69 5.91 10.13
N VAL A 151 -13.66 6.07 10.94
CA VAL A 151 -13.14 7.40 11.31
C VAL A 151 -12.57 8.14 10.12
N ASN A 152 -11.87 7.43 9.23
CA ASN A 152 -11.24 8.02 8.04
C ASN A 152 -12.18 8.05 6.81
N GLN A 153 -13.42 7.61 6.94
CA GLN A 153 -14.41 7.55 5.86
C GLN A 153 -13.87 6.83 4.61
N LYS A 154 -13.22 5.69 4.83
CA LYS A 154 -12.63 4.87 3.77
C LYS A 154 -12.94 3.39 3.99
N THR A 155 -12.90 2.61 2.92
CA THR A 155 -12.91 1.16 3.00
C THR A 155 -11.56 0.67 3.52
N THR A 156 -11.59 -0.22 4.51
CA THR A 156 -10.45 -1.00 4.96
C THR A 156 -10.70 -2.46 4.71
N ALA A 157 -9.63 -3.22 4.48
CA ALA A 157 -9.68 -4.66 4.33
C ALA A 157 -8.72 -5.31 5.33
N VAL A 158 -9.03 -6.55 5.72
CA VAL A 158 -8.16 -7.38 6.56
C VAL A 158 -7.93 -8.70 5.84
N ARG A 159 -6.70 -8.92 5.39
CA ARG A 159 -6.26 -10.20 4.84
C ARG A 159 -5.05 -10.69 5.62
N VAL A 160 -5.32 -11.58 6.57
CA VAL A 160 -4.29 -12.27 7.37
C VAL A 160 -4.18 -13.72 6.96
N ILE A 161 -2.99 -14.29 7.10
CA ILE A 161 -2.66 -15.65 6.69
C ILE A 161 -2.13 -16.40 7.92
N PRO A 162 -2.96 -17.19 8.60
CA PRO A 162 -2.47 -18.05 9.68
C PRO A 162 -1.48 -19.10 9.12
N VAL A 163 -0.27 -19.14 9.66
CA VAL A 163 0.80 -20.05 9.21
C VAL A 163 1.15 -21.03 10.32
N GLU A 164 0.83 -22.29 10.10
CA GLU A 164 1.12 -23.36 11.07
C GLU A 164 2.63 -23.47 11.35
N GLY A 165 2.98 -23.67 12.61
CA GLY A 165 4.38 -23.80 13.04
C GLY A 165 5.19 -22.50 13.05
N LYS A 166 4.56 -21.35 12.89
CA LYS A 166 5.16 -20.03 13.10
C LYS A 166 4.68 -19.44 14.42
N SER A 167 5.58 -18.80 15.13
CA SER A 167 5.34 -18.07 16.39
C SER A 167 5.62 -16.58 16.17
#